data_06c2cea869a7b38eaf51909f8458ae8a
#
_entry.id   06c2cea869a7b38eaf51909f8458ae8a
#
_cell.length_a   1.000
_cell.length_b   1.000
_cell.length_c   1.000
_cell.angle_alpha   90.00
_cell.angle_beta   90.00
_cell.angle_gamma   90.00
#
_symmetry.space_group_name_H-M   'P 1'
#
loop_
_entity.id
_entity.type
_entity.pdbx_description
1 polymer ?
#
loop_
_entity_poly.entity_id
_entity_poly.type
_entity_poly.pdbx_seq_one_letter_code
_entity_poly.pdbx_strand_id
1 'polypeptide(L)'
;MIRKRLLQFSFCFLLAVSISVEAQEQFIEPPAKLLTSFRFRQLSGGVILLKAQFGSFNDTLNFILDTGSGGISLDSTTVDYFKITPTPSDLTILGIAGVRKVSFLYNQRLRLPGLTVDSLNFHINNYEILTAVYGEKIDGIIGYSVLSRYIFNINYDSLKISVYTNGRMKYPRGGWLYEPVLRTLPVQSARIRDAITTNSRFLFDIGAGLCLMLNKEFIDDSNFLDKKRVLYAKEAEGVGGKIDMHMTVIKEIRIGPYRFRNVPVFIFDDTFNLTSYPYLSGIIGNDILRRFNLILNYAKKEFYLMANSHYGDGFDYAYSGIELYMIDGHIILGDVAKGSPAALAGLKEGDIVVGINNILGQNLQLFKTALQAAGEKVKLIVTRDGDLMEFTFKIKTIF
;
A
#
# COMPACT_ATOMS: atom_id res chain seq x y z
N MET A 1 -105.98 -4.68 -11.34
CA MET A 1 -104.87 -4.26 -10.44
C MET A 1 -103.66 -5.13 -10.71
N ILE A 2 -102.78 -4.62 -11.47
CA ILE A 2 -101.58 -5.40 -11.93
C ILE A 2 -100.37 -4.90 -11.11
N ARG A 3 -99.85 -5.76 -10.23
CA ARG A 3 -98.59 -5.45 -9.54
C ARG A 3 -97.43 -5.83 -10.45
N LYS A 4 -96.73 -4.83 -10.91
CA LYS A 4 -95.41 -4.99 -11.59
C LYS A 4 -94.33 -5.36 -10.56
N ARG A 5 -93.71 -6.54 -10.70
CA ARG A 5 -92.51 -6.91 -9.98
C ARG A 5 -91.34 -6.33 -10.75
N LEU A 6 -90.61 -5.39 -10.17
CA LEU A 6 -89.36 -4.94 -10.65
C LEU A 6 -88.29 -6.02 -10.26
N LEU A 7 -87.73 -6.67 -11.26
CA LEU A 7 -86.52 -7.43 -11.08
C LEU A 7 -85.36 -6.39 -11.00
N GLN A 8 -84.75 -6.30 -9.86
CA GLN A 8 -83.48 -5.61 -9.70
C GLN A 8 -82.38 -6.57 -10.18
N PHE A 9 -81.84 -6.33 -11.37
CA PHE A 9 -80.57 -6.89 -11.82
C PHE A 9 -79.46 -6.16 -11.06
N SER A 10 -78.92 -6.84 -10.02
CA SER A 10 -77.66 -6.41 -9.39
C SER A 10 -76.54 -6.78 -10.32
N PHE A 11 -76.09 -5.81 -11.08
CA PHE A 11 -74.88 -5.93 -11.93
C PHE A 11 -73.67 -5.83 -11.00
N CYS A 12 -73.19 -6.98 -10.49
CA CYS A 12 -71.89 -7.06 -9.85
C CYS A 12 -70.81 -6.80 -10.91
N PHE A 13 -70.38 -5.53 -10.98
CA PHE A 13 -69.18 -5.15 -11.73
C PHE A 13 -67.99 -5.71 -10.98
N LEU A 14 -67.58 -6.96 -11.31
CA LEU A 14 -66.30 -7.47 -10.92
C LEU A 14 -65.25 -6.60 -11.63
N LEU A 15 -64.72 -5.60 -10.92
CA LEU A 15 -63.45 -4.97 -11.28
C LEU A 15 -62.38 -6.05 -11.20
N ALA A 16 -62.09 -6.70 -12.32
CA ALA A 16 -60.87 -7.42 -12.50
C ALA A 16 -59.70 -6.41 -12.46
N VAL A 17 -59.22 -6.13 -11.27
CA VAL A 17 -57.94 -5.48 -11.08
C VAL A 17 -56.91 -6.47 -11.60
N SER A 18 -56.51 -6.27 -12.85
CA SER A 18 -55.34 -6.96 -13.37
C SER A 18 -54.15 -6.44 -12.55
N ILE A 19 -53.82 -7.13 -11.48
CA ILE A 19 -52.51 -6.96 -10.85
C ILE A 19 -51.53 -7.49 -11.87
N SER A 20 -50.97 -6.56 -12.67
CA SER A 20 -49.76 -6.84 -13.42
C SER A 20 -48.70 -7.13 -12.37
N VAL A 21 -48.53 -8.37 -12.00
CA VAL A 21 -47.33 -8.83 -11.32
C VAL A 21 -46.25 -8.70 -12.41
N GLU A 22 -45.64 -7.51 -12.50
CA GLU A 22 -44.36 -7.41 -13.15
C GLU A 22 -43.45 -8.31 -12.32
N ALA A 23 -43.21 -9.49 -12.84
CA ALA A 23 -42.14 -10.35 -12.38
C ALA A 23 -40.84 -9.57 -12.74
N GLN A 24 -40.46 -8.62 -11.92
CA GLN A 24 -39.10 -8.09 -11.96
C GLN A 24 -38.22 -9.29 -11.69
N GLU A 25 -37.54 -9.78 -12.72
CA GLU A 25 -36.44 -10.72 -12.54
C GLU A 25 -35.46 -10.08 -11.58
N GLN A 26 -35.54 -10.45 -10.32
CA GLN A 26 -34.62 -10.00 -9.31
C GLN A 26 -33.32 -10.76 -9.59
N PHE A 27 -32.39 -10.11 -10.27
CA PHE A 27 -31.05 -10.66 -10.48
C PHE A 27 -30.40 -10.88 -9.12
N ILE A 28 -30.45 -12.13 -8.65
CA ILE A 28 -29.76 -12.54 -7.42
C ILE A 28 -28.30 -12.80 -7.81
N GLU A 29 -27.45 -11.89 -7.43
CA GLU A 29 -26.01 -12.03 -7.65
C GLU A 29 -25.52 -13.34 -7.01
N PRO A 30 -24.78 -14.18 -7.76
CA PRO A 30 -24.27 -15.45 -7.24
C PRO A 30 -23.28 -15.21 -6.08
N PRO A 31 -23.13 -16.16 -5.16
CA PRO A 31 -22.15 -16.06 -4.10
C PRO A 31 -20.72 -16.07 -4.69
N ALA A 32 -19.83 -15.28 -4.11
CA ALA A 32 -18.42 -15.32 -4.43
C ALA A 32 -17.84 -16.71 -4.15
N LYS A 33 -17.10 -17.26 -5.12
CA LYS A 33 -16.48 -18.60 -5.03
C LYS A 33 -14.97 -18.45 -4.86
N LEU A 34 -14.39 -19.22 -3.95
CA LEU A 34 -12.95 -19.30 -3.79
C LEU A 34 -12.31 -19.88 -5.07
N LEU A 35 -11.37 -19.16 -5.65
CA LEU A 35 -10.58 -19.59 -6.81
C LEU A 35 -9.28 -20.22 -6.37
N THR A 36 -8.54 -19.54 -5.49
CA THR A 36 -7.25 -20.00 -4.99
C THR A 36 -6.93 -19.37 -3.63
N SER A 37 -5.93 -19.95 -2.97
CA SER A 37 -5.39 -19.41 -1.73
C SER A 37 -3.89 -19.75 -1.66
N PHE A 38 -3.06 -18.74 -1.40
CA PHE A 38 -1.60 -18.89 -1.37
C PHE A 38 -0.97 -18.01 -0.29
N ARG A 39 0.28 -18.31 0.07
CA ARG A 39 1.04 -17.52 1.03
C ARG A 39 1.71 -16.34 0.35
N PHE A 40 1.92 -15.28 1.13
CA PHE A 40 2.77 -14.16 0.76
C PHE A 40 3.90 -13.98 1.78
N ARG A 41 4.90 -13.17 1.43
CA ARG A 41 5.93 -12.70 2.36
C ARG A 41 5.71 -11.23 2.64
N GLN A 42 6.13 -10.78 3.82
CA GLN A 42 6.16 -9.38 4.16
C GLN A 42 7.59 -8.84 4.05
N LEU A 43 7.71 -7.68 3.44
CA LEU A 43 8.89 -6.83 3.49
C LEU A 43 8.75 -5.80 4.61
N SER A 44 9.77 -4.97 4.83
CA SER A 44 9.71 -3.86 5.80
C SER A 44 8.49 -2.97 5.54
N GLY A 45 7.92 -2.42 6.63
CA GLY A 45 6.65 -1.68 6.55
C GLY A 45 5.42 -2.53 6.23
N GLY A 46 5.55 -3.88 6.26
CA GLY A 46 4.46 -4.82 6.01
C GLY A 46 4.10 -5.02 4.53
N VAL A 47 4.86 -4.45 3.59
CA VAL A 47 4.59 -4.55 2.15
C VAL A 47 4.52 -6.01 1.71
N ILE A 48 3.51 -6.34 0.91
CA ILE A 48 3.21 -7.70 0.48
C ILE A 48 4.04 -8.06 -0.76
N LEU A 49 4.83 -9.12 -0.65
CA LEU A 49 5.58 -9.71 -1.76
C LEU A 49 4.94 -11.02 -2.18
N LEU A 50 4.54 -11.11 -3.44
CA LEU A 50 3.94 -12.28 -4.07
C LEU A 50 4.90 -12.96 -5.03
N LYS A 51 4.74 -14.27 -5.19
CA LYS A 51 5.39 -15.05 -6.25
C LYS A 51 4.40 -15.23 -7.40
N ALA A 52 4.83 -14.89 -8.63
CA ALA A 52 4.04 -15.09 -9.85
C ALA A 52 4.93 -15.41 -11.04
N GLN A 53 4.34 -15.86 -12.15
CA GLN A 53 5.03 -16.10 -13.41
C GLN A 53 4.42 -15.18 -14.48
N PHE A 54 5.27 -14.71 -15.40
CA PHE A 54 4.87 -13.82 -16.49
C PHE A 54 4.78 -14.57 -17.81
N GLY A 55 3.73 -14.34 -18.58
CA GLY A 55 3.57 -14.90 -19.92
C GLY A 55 3.67 -16.43 -19.97
N SER A 56 4.49 -16.94 -20.86
CA SER A 56 4.84 -18.36 -20.99
C SER A 56 6.12 -18.76 -20.24
N PHE A 57 6.81 -17.79 -19.62
CA PHE A 57 8.06 -18.06 -18.90
C PHE A 57 7.78 -18.81 -17.59
N ASN A 58 8.66 -19.74 -17.23
CA ASN A 58 8.54 -20.56 -16.03
C ASN A 58 9.22 -19.97 -14.80
N ASP A 59 9.96 -18.89 -15.01
CA ASP A 59 10.63 -18.17 -13.92
C ASP A 59 9.64 -17.64 -12.91
N THR A 60 10.00 -17.81 -11.65
CA THR A 60 9.20 -17.28 -10.54
C THR A 60 9.69 -15.88 -10.20
N LEU A 61 8.85 -14.90 -10.42
CA LEU A 61 9.10 -13.47 -10.22
C LEU A 61 8.51 -12.98 -8.92
N ASN A 62 9.06 -11.88 -8.40
CA ASN A 62 8.62 -11.19 -7.20
C ASN A 62 7.78 -9.96 -7.54
N PHE A 63 6.53 -9.94 -7.11
CA PHE A 63 5.63 -8.80 -7.31
C PHE A 63 5.21 -8.19 -5.97
N ILE A 64 5.23 -6.88 -5.88
CA ILE A 64 4.56 -6.15 -4.79
C ILE A 64 3.06 -6.08 -5.10
N LEU A 65 2.21 -6.34 -4.10
CA LEU A 65 0.77 -6.08 -4.18
C LEU A 65 0.49 -4.68 -3.67
N ASP A 66 -0.14 -3.85 -4.50
CA ASP A 66 -0.20 -2.41 -4.29
C ASP A 66 -1.56 -1.83 -4.68
N THR A 67 -2.31 -1.30 -3.70
CA THR A 67 -3.58 -0.60 -3.95
C THR A 67 -3.37 0.85 -4.40
N GLY A 68 -2.17 1.40 -4.24
CA GLY A 68 -1.77 2.71 -4.76
C GLY A 68 -1.37 2.69 -6.24
N SER A 69 -1.27 1.51 -6.86
CA SER A 69 -0.96 1.36 -8.28
C SER A 69 -2.20 1.22 -9.15
N GLY A 70 -2.36 2.10 -10.14
CA GLY A 70 -3.48 2.09 -11.09
C GLY A 70 -3.43 0.99 -12.15
N GLY A 71 -2.34 0.22 -12.23
CA GLY A 71 -2.11 -0.75 -13.29
C GLY A 71 -1.49 -2.06 -12.83
N ILE A 72 -0.70 -2.63 -13.71
CA ILE A 72 0.24 -3.71 -13.47
C ILE A 72 1.53 -3.40 -14.21
N SER A 73 2.66 -3.73 -13.64
CA SER A 73 3.95 -3.39 -14.23
C SER A 73 4.94 -4.54 -14.19
N LEU A 74 5.96 -4.45 -15.03
CA LEU A 74 7.12 -5.33 -15.03
C LEU A 74 8.39 -4.49 -14.98
N ASP A 75 9.40 -4.99 -14.30
CA ASP A 75 10.69 -4.35 -14.20
C ASP A 75 11.46 -4.39 -15.54
N SER A 76 12.15 -3.30 -15.88
CA SER A 76 12.89 -3.19 -17.13
C SER A 76 14.01 -4.25 -17.23
N THR A 77 14.73 -4.54 -16.14
CA THR A 77 15.78 -5.55 -16.16
C THR A 77 15.21 -6.97 -16.32
N THR A 78 13.97 -7.20 -15.86
CA THR A 78 13.25 -8.47 -16.07
C THR A 78 12.81 -8.61 -17.53
N VAL A 79 12.38 -7.51 -18.17
CA VAL A 79 12.05 -7.47 -19.60
C VAL A 79 13.28 -7.78 -20.45
N ASP A 80 14.43 -7.19 -20.12
CA ASP A 80 15.71 -7.43 -20.79
C ASP A 80 16.18 -8.88 -20.61
N TYR A 81 16.03 -9.44 -19.40
CA TYR A 81 16.33 -10.83 -19.12
C TYR A 81 15.52 -11.80 -20.01
N PHE A 82 14.24 -11.52 -20.19
CA PHE A 82 13.38 -12.31 -21.08
C PHE A 82 13.54 -11.98 -22.57
N LYS A 83 14.34 -10.97 -22.91
CA LYS A 83 14.57 -10.51 -24.29
C LYS A 83 13.28 -10.16 -25.01
N ILE A 84 12.37 -9.50 -24.32
CA ILE A 84 11.08 -9.03 -24.85
C ILE A 84 11.21 -7.56 -25.27
N THR A 85 10.64 -7.21 -26.42
CA THR A 85 10.64 -5.82 -26.89
C THR A 85 9.31 -5.15 -26.51
N PRO A 86 9.29 -4.15 -25.58
CA PRO A 86 8.10 -3.40 -25.27
C PRO A 86 7.69 -2.45 -26.38
N THR A 87 6.41 -2.17 -26.52
CA THR A 87 5.88 -1.16 -27.41
C THR A 87 6.03 0.22 -26.78
N PRO A 88 6.74 1.17 -27.42
CA PRO A 88 6.83 2.55 -26.94
C PRO A 88 5.46 3.21 -26.79
N SER A 89 5.31 4.14 -25.85
CA SER A 89 4.07 4.86 -25.59
C SER A 89 4.38 6.29 -25.16
N ASP A 90 3.44 7.21 -25.41
CA ASP A 90 3.48 8.58 -24.90
C ASP A 90 2.80 8.73 -23.52
N LEU A 91 2.27 7.63 -22.98
CA LEU A 91 1.68 7.62 -21.66
C LEU A 91 2.74 7.77 -20.57
N THR A 92 2.37 8.46 -19.51
CA THR A 92 3.21 8.66 -18.35
C THR A 92 2.59 8.02 -17.12
N ILE A 93 3.43 7.59 -16.21
CA ILE A 93 3.06 7.23 -14.84
C ILE A 93 3.56 8.30 -13.88
N LEU A 94 2.77 8.54 -12.86
CA LEU A 94 3.10 9.43 -11.76
C LEU A 94 3.51 8.59 -10.55
N GLY A 95 4.71 8.85 -10.04
CA GLY A 95 5.20 8.30 -8.78
C GLY A 95 5.51 9.43 -7.80
N ILE A 96 5.87 9.07 -6.58
CA ILE A 96 6.14 10.05 -5.51
C ILE A 96 7.34 10.97 -5.83
N ALA A 97 8.31 10.47 -6.56
CA ALA A 97 9.54 11.19 -6.89
C ALA A 97 9.63 11.59 -8.37
N GLY A 98 8.55 11.50 -9.14
CA GLY A 98 8.58 11.97 -10.53
C GLY A 98 7.51 11.41 -11.45
N VAL A 99 7.50 11.99 -12.65
CA VAL A 99 6.69 11.56 -13.79
C VAL A 99 7.61 10.85 -14.79
N ARG A 100 7.23 9.66 -15.23
CA ARG A 100 8.02 8.88 -16.18
C ARG A 100 7.17 8.43 -17.36
N LYS A 101 7.71 8.57 -18.57
CA LYS A 101 7.15 7.97 -19.79
C LYS A 101 7.40 6.46 -19.75
N VAL A 102 6.39 5.67 -20.12
CA VAL A 102 6.45 4.21 -20.05
C VAL A 102 6.18 3.55 -21.39
N SER A 103 6.78 2.38 -21.60
CA SER A 103 6.42 1.46 -22.69
C SER A 103 5.48 0.38 -22.15
N PHE A 104 4.85 -0.39 -23.04
CA PHE A 104 3.88 -1.43 -22.67
C PHE A 104 4.19 -2.79 -23.30
N LEU A 105 3.83 -3.83 -22.56
CA LEU A 105 3.61 -5.19 -23.08
C LEU A 105 2.12 -5.46 -23.02
N TYR A 106 1.47 -5.48 -24.18
CA TYR A 106 0.02 -5.63 -24.28
C TYR A 106 -0.42 -7.09 -24.26
N ASN A 107 -1.63 -7.34 -23.75
CA ASN A 107 -2.33 -8.62 -23.78
C ASN A 107 -1.51 -9.78 -23.18
N GLN A 108 -0.85 -9.51 -22.07
CA GLN A 108 -0.01 -10.49 -21.38
C GLN A 108 -0.80 -11.28 -20.34
N ARG A 109 -0.17 -12.36 -19.87
CA ARG A 109 -0.69 -13.26 -18.85
C ARG A 109 0.13 -13.17 -17.57
N LEU A 110 -0.56 -13.15 -16.42
CA LEU A 110 0.03 -13.34 -15.10
C LEU A 110 -0.47 -14.66 -14.50
N ARG A 111 0.43 -15.50 -14.02
CA ARG A 111 0.08 -16.74 -13.32
C ARG A 111 0.45 -16.63 -11.86
N LEU A 112 -0.55 -16.42 -11.01
CA LEU A 112 -0.47 -16.55 -9.57
C LEU A 112 -0.65 -18.04 -9.18
N PRO A 113 -0.26 -18.49 -7.98
CA PRO A 113 -0.50 -19.86 -7.55
C PRO A 113 -2.00 -20.23 -7.64
N GLY A 114 -2.33 -21.14 -8.55
CA GLY A 114 -3.71 -21.61 -8.78
C GLY A 114 -4.66 -20.60 -9.48
N LEU A 115 -4.16 -19.51 -10.03
CA LEU A 115 -4.96 -18.51 -10.76
C LEU A 115 -4.18 -17.93 -11.93
N THR A 116 -4.79 -17.97 -13.11
CA THR A 116 -4.28 -17.31 -14.32
C THR A 116 -5.13 -16.08 -14.63
N VAL A 117 -4.47 -14.96 -14.87
CA VAL A 117 -5.11 -13.69 -15.26
C VAL A 117 -4.61 -13.30 -16.63
N ASP A 118 -5.49 -13.33 -17.62
CA ASP A 118 -5.17 -13.00 -19.02
C ASP A 118 -5.50 -11.54 -19.36
N SER A 119 -5.06 -11.12 -20.54
CA SER A 119 -5.38 -9.80 -21.12
C SER A 119 -4.98 -8.64 -20.21
N LEU A 120 -3.75 -8.68 -19.70
CA LEU A 120 -3.13 -7.62 -18.91
C LEU A 120 -2.18 -6.79 -19.78
N ASN A 121 -2.21 -5.48 -19.58
CA ASN A 121 -1.26 -4.56 -20.21
C ASN A 121 -0.27 -4.10 -19.15
N PHE A 122 0.96 -4.63 -19.22
CA PHE A 122 2.02 -4.28 -18.31
C PHE A 122 2.74 -3.03 -18.80
N HIS A 123 2.82 -2.01 -17.97
CA HIS A 123 3.75 -0.92 -18.21
C HIS A 123 5.13 -1.30 -17.66
N ILE A 124 6.18 -0.82 -18.32
CA ILE A 124 7.56 -1.12 -17.96
C ILE A 124 8.10 0.03 -17.13
N ASN A 125 8.70 -0.32 -16.00
CA ASN A 125 9.33 0.63 -15.09
C ASN A 125 10.64 0.05 -14.55
N ASN A 126 11.53 0.91 -14.06
CA ASN A 126 12.75 0.49 -13.37
C ASN A 126 12.49 0.39 -11.87
N TYR A 127 12.73 -0.79 -11.28
CA TYR A 127 12.56 -1.07 -9.85
C TYR A 127 13.88 -1.36 -9.12
N GLU A 128 15.01 -0.96 -9.70
CA GLU A 128 16.32 -1.13 -9.05
C GLU A 128 16.35 -0.51 -7.66
N ILE A 129 15.79 0.68 -7.50
CA ILE A 129 15.75 1.35 -6.20
C ILE A 129 14.90 0.58 -5.17
N LEU A 130 13.75 0.04 -5.55
CA LEU A 130 12.95 -0.82 -4.67
C LEU A 130 13.68 -2.13 -4.35
N THR A 131 14.37 -2.70 -5.34
CA THR A 131 15.23 -3.88 -5.16
C THR A 131 16.33 -3.59 -4.13
N ALA A 132 16.99 -2.44 -4.23
CA ALA A 132 18.01 -2.02 -3.28
C ALA A 132 17.44 -1.79 -1.88
N VAL A 133 16.29 -1.12 -1.76
CA VAL A 133 15.60 -0.84 -0.49
C VAL A 133 15.19 -2.11 0.25
N TYR A 134 14.64 -3.08 -0.46
CA TYR A 134 14.15 -4.32 0.15
C TYR A 134 15.23 -5.42 0.23
N GLY A 135 16.32 -5.30 -0.51
CA GLY A 135 17.36 -6.32 -0.59
C GLY A 135 16.91 -7.59 -1.31
N GLU A 136 15.83 -7.49 -2.08
CA GLU A 136 15.25 -8.56 -2.88
C GLU A 136 14.82 -8.01 -4.22
N LYS A 137 15.09 -8.75 -5.29
CA LYS A 137 14.67 -8.32 -6.62
C LYS A 137 13.17 -8.14 -6.67
N ILE A 138 12.73 -6.95 -7.10
CA ILE A 138 11.35 -6.62 -7.38
C ILE A 138 11.16 -6.64 -8.89
N ASP A 139 10.40 -7.62 -9.37
CA ASP A 139 10.17 -7.83 -10.81
C ASP A 139 8.94 -7.07 -11.31
N GLY A 140 8.07 -6.58 -10.42
CA GLY A 140 6.90 -5.80 -10.82
C GLY A 140 5.97 -5.45 -9.68
N ILE A 141 4.89 -4.76 -10.04
CA ILE A 141 3.83 -4.36 -9.12
C ILE A 141 2.48 -4.83 -9.66
N ILE A 142 1.70 -5.47 -8.79
CA ILE A 142 0.31 -5.88 -9.07
C ILE A 142 -0.63 -4.87 -8.42
N GLY A 143 -1.33 -4.08 -9.24
CA GLY A 143 -2.28 -3.08 -8.78
C GLY A 143 -3.69 -3.30 -9.31
N TYR A 144 -4.39 -2.20 -9.58
CA TYR A 144 -5.80 -2.16 -9.96
C TYR A 144 -6.17 -3.10 -11.13
N SER A 145 -5.30 -3.26 -12.13
CA SER A 145 -5.57 -4.12 -13.29
C SER A 145 -5.90 -5.58 -12.93
N VAL A 146 -5.43 -6.06 -11.77
CA VAL A 146 -5.72 -7.39 -11.23
C VAL A 146 -6.70 -7.31 -10.07
N LEU A 147 -6.49 -6.37 -9.14
CA LEU A 147 -7.32 -6.20 -7.95
C LEU A 147 -8.80 -5.95 -8.29
N SER A 148 -9.09 -5.24 -9.38
CA SER A 148 -10.46 -4.94 -9.80
C SER A 148 -11.23 -6.14 -10.38
N ARG A 149 -10.53 -7.21 -10.75
CA ARG A 149 -11.15 -8.38 -11.40
C ARG A 149 -11.67 -9.43 -10.42
N TYR A 150 -11.22 -9.37 -9.16
CA TYR A 150 -11.47 -10.40 -8.14
C TYR A 150 -11.70 -9.76 -6.77
N ILE A 151 -12.20 -10.55 -5.83
CA ILE A 151 -12.21 -10.18 -4.41
C ILE A 151 -10.97 -10.78 -3.76
N PHE A 152 -10.16 -9.93 -3.14
CA PHE A 152 -8.96 -10.32 -2.41
C PHE A 152 -9.22 -10.30 -0.91
N ASN A 153 -9.04 -11.44 -0.24
CA ASN A 153 -9.03 -11.55 1.21
C ASN A 153 -7.58 -11.75 1.67
N ILE A 154 -7.01 -10.72 2.28
CA ILE A 154 -5.63 -10.65 2.74
C ILE A 154 -5.62 -10.85 4.25
N ASN A 155 -5.04 -11.94 4.71
CA ASN A 155 -4.91 -12.27 6.12
C ASN A 155 -3.45 -12.13 6.55
N TYR A 156 -3.15 -11.08 7.30
CA TYR A 156 -1.80 -10.80 7.80
C TYR A 156 -1.40 -11.69 8.97
N ASP A 157 -2.34 -12.23 9.76
CA ASP A 157 -2.03 -13.18 10.84
C ASP A 157 -1.44 -14.49 10.29
N SER A 158 -1.99 -14.97 9.19
CA SER A 158 -1.57 -16.24 8.56
C SER A 158 -0.65 -16.05 7.35
N LEU A 159 -0.37 -14.81 6.95
CA LEU A 159 0.38 -14.44 5.74
C LEU A 159 -0.20 -15.11 4.49
N LYS A 160 -1.53 -15.01 4.31
CA LYS A 160 -2.26 -15.73 3.28
C LYS A 160 -3.22 -14.82 2.53
N ILE A 161 -3.26 -14.97 1.21
CA ILE A 161 -4.25 -14.33 0.35
C ILE A 161 -5.18 -15.42 -0.17
N SER A 162 -6.49 -15.15 -0.11
CA SER A 162 -7.52 -15.95 -0.77
C SER A 162 -8.21 -15.09 -1.82
N VAL A 163 -8.30 -15.58 -3.03
CA VAL A 163 -8.88 -14.86 -4.18
C VAL A 163 -10.21 -15.52 -4.54
N TYR A 164 -11.23 -14.68 -4.72
CA TYR A 164 -12.59 -15.13 -5.03
C TYR A 164 -13.08 -14.50 -6.33
N THR A 165 -14.03 -15.15 -7.00
CA THR A 165 -14.81 -14.53 -8.07
C THR A 165 -15.56 -13.32 -7.55
N ASN A 166 -15.87 -12.36 -8.43
CA ASN A 166 -16.89 -11.35 -8.11
C ASN A 166 -18.22 -12.04 -7.80
N GLY A 167 -18.98 -11.45 -6.88
CA GLY A 167 -20.23 -11.99 -6.40
C GLY A 167 -20.53 -11.54 -4.96
N ARG A 168 -21.61 -12.07 -4.41
CA ARG A 168 -22.02 -11.77 -3.04
C ARG A 168 -21.01 -12.34 -2.04
N MET A 169 -20.23 -11.47 -1.40
CA MET A 169 -19.28 -11.83 -0.35
C MET A 169 -19.95 -11.81 1.02
N LYS A 170 -19.65 -12.81 1.84
CA LYS A 170 -20.06 -12.82 3.26
C LYS A 170 -18.89 -12.29 4.09
N TYR A 171 -19.06 -11.10 4.64
CA TYR A 171 -18.05 -10.49 5.52
C TYR A 171 -18.13 -11.13 6.93
N PRO A 172 -16.98 -11.41 7.57
CA PRO A 172 -16.94 -11.87 8.95
C PRO A 172 -17.60 -10.86 9.92
N ARG A 173 -17.99 -11.32 11.11
CA ARG A 173 -18.46 -10.39 12.16
C ARG A 173 -17.28 -9.74 12.88
N GLY A 174 -17.50 -8.51 13.39
CA GLY A 174 -16.52 -7.81 14.25
C GLY A 174 -15.57 -6.86 13.53
N GLY A 175 -15.64 -6.76 12.20
CA GLY A 175 -14.90 -5.76 11.43
C GLY A 175 -15.77 -4.59 10.97
N TRP A 176 -15.20 -3.73 10.17
CA TRP A 176 -15.83 -2.54 9.61
C TRP A 176 -15.82 -2.59 8.08
N LEU A 177 -17.01 -2.60 7.51
CA LEU A 177 -17.24 -2.48 6.07
C LEU A 177 -17.39 -1.00 5.72
N TYR A 178 -16.68 -0.53 4.71
CA TYR A 178 -16.79 0.81 4.20
C TYR A 178 -16.73 0.85 2.67
N GLU A 179 -17.23 1.95 2.12
CA GLU A 179 -17.23 2.19 0.68
C GLU A 179 -16.25 3.32 0.36
N PRO A 180 -15.03 3.01 -0.11
CA PRO A 180 -14.08 4.02 -0.53
C PRO A 180 -14.59 4.77 -1.75
N VAL A 181 -14.21 6.04 -1.89
CA VAL A 181 -14.32 6.72 -3.17
C VAL A 181 -13.32 6.06 -4.13
N LEU A 182 -13.86 5.32 -5.07
CA LEU A 182 -13.07 4.49 -5.97
C LEU A 182 -13.31 4.90 -7.43
N ARG A 183 -12.30 5.48 -8.07
CA ARG A 183 -12.18 5.56 -9.54
C ARG A 183 -11.26 4.44 -10.02
N THR A 184 -10.00 4.52 -9.68
CA THR A 184 -8.98 3.48 -9.87
C THR A 184 -8.33 3.16 -8.52
N LEU A 185 -7.93 4.19 -7.78
CA LEU A 185 -7.29 4.07 -6.47
C LEU A 185 -8.30 4.29 -5.34
N PRO A 186 -8.18 3.56 -4.22
CA PRO A 186 -9.12 3.65 -3.11
C PRO A 186 -8.82 4.86 -2.23
N VAL A 187 -9.78 5.78 -2.16
CA VAL A 187 -9.70 6.97 -1.32
C VAL A 187 -10.70 6.86 -0.18
N GLN A 188 -10.23 7.07 1.04
CA GLN A 188 -11.05 7.03 2.24
C GLN A 188 -10.82 8.25 3.12
N SER A 189 -11.89 8.73 3.75
CA SER A 189 -11.78 9.77 4.76
C SER A 189 -11.30 9.18 6.08
N ALA A 190 -10.36 9.87 6.71
CA ALA A 190 -9.91 9.58 8.06
C ALA A 190 -9.87 10.88 8.88
N ARG A 191 -10.10 10.73 10.19
CA ARG A 191 -9.99 11.84 11.13
C ARG A 191 -8.61 11.83 11.75
N ILE A 192 -7.87 12.92 11.57
CA ILE A 192 -6.53 13.11 12.15
C ILE A 192 -6.53 14.25 13.16
N ARG A 193 -5.64 14.18 14.14
CA ARG A 193 -5.50 15.18 15.20
C ARG A 193 -4.04 15.40 15.58
N ASP A 194 -3.65 16.67 15.61
CA ASP A 194 -2.42 17.13 16.27
C ASP A 194 -2.65 18.49 16.95
N ALA A 195 -2.31 19.65 16.36
CA ALA A 195 -2.72 20.96 16.86
C ALA A 195 -4.22 21.16 16.75
N ILE A 196 -4.77 20.76 15.63
CA ILE A 196 -6.21 20.76 15.34
C ILE A 196 -6.69 19.33 15.08
N THR A 197 -8.01 19.17 14.99
CA THR A 197 -8.67 17.95 14.52
C THR A 197 -9.35 18.23 13.20
N THR A 198 -9.10 17.40 12.19
CA THR A 198 -9.73 17.52 10.89
C THR A 198 -10.10 16.16 10.32
N ASN A 199 -11.09 16.15 9.44
CA ASN A 199 -11.39 15.01 8.58
C ASN A 199 -10.83 15.30 7.20
N SER A 200 -9.99 14.40 6.69
CA SER A 200 -9.32 14.56 5.40
C SER A 200 -9.37 13.27 4.61
N ARG A 201 -9.16 13.38 3.30
CA ARG A 201 -9.13 12.23 2.38
C ARG A 201 -7.71 11.74 2.18
N PHE A 202 -7.57 10.43 2.20
CA PHE A 202 -6.29 9.74 2.06
C PHE A 202 -6.41 8.61 1.03
N LEU A 203 -5.35 8.39 0.28
CA LEU A 203 -5.16 7.15 -0.45
C LEU A 203 -4.91 6.01 0.54
N PHE A 204 -5.57 4.87 0.36
CA PHE A 204 -5.29 3.62 1.08
C PHE A 204 -4.30 2.78 0.27
N ASP A 205 -3.07 2.68 0.76
CA ASP A 205 -1.96 2.14 -0.01
C ASP A 205 -1.22 1.03 0.75
N ILE A 206 -1.48 -0.24 0.37
CA ILE A 206 -0.77 -1.40 0.93
C ILE A 206 0.63 -1.59 0.32
N GLY A 207 0.96 -0.86 -0.75
CA GLY A 207 2.29 -0.83 -1.35
C GLY A 207 3.26 0.14 -0.66
N ALA A 208 2.74 1.11 0.10
CA ALA A 208 3.54 2.08 0.84
C ALA A 208 3.92 1.55 2.23
N GLY A 209 5.19 1.21 2.44
CA GLY A 209 5.71 0.60 3.67
C GLY A 209 5.90 1.59 4.83
N LEU A 210 5.01 2.55 5.01
CA LEU A 210 5.03 3.58 6.07
C LEU A 210 3.67 3.67 6.76
N CYS A 211 3.57 4.43 7.87
CA CYS A 211 2.31 4.63 8.60
C CYS A 211 1.39 5.61 7.86
N LEU A 212 1.81 6.86 7.83
CA LEU A 212 1.03 7.97 7.29
C LEU A 212 1.97 8.93 6.58
N MET A 213 1.60 9.37 5.39
CA MET A 213 2.30 10.40 4.65
C MET A 213 1.37 11.60 4.47
N LEU A 214 1.83 12.79 4.81
CA LEU A 214 1.07 14.03 4.72
C LEU A 214 1.71 14.97 3.72
N ASN A 215 0.88 15.54 2.86
CA ASN A 215 1.28 16.62 1.95
C ASN A 215 1.66 17.86 2.77
N LYS A 216 2.80 18.48 2.46
CA LYS A 216 3.29 19.67 3.15
C LYS A 216 2.34 20.86 3.01
N GLU A 217 1.78 21.07 1.82
CA GLU A 217 0.81 22.14 1.55
C GLU A 217 -0.45 21.96 2.42
N PHE A 218 -0.95 20.73 2.59
CA PHE A 218 -2.04 20.45 3.53
C PHE A 218 -1.69 20.88 4.96
N ILE A 219 -0.47 20.60 5.42
CA ILE A 219 -0.02 20.95 6.78
C ILE A 219 0.05 22.46 6.96
N ASP A 220 0.60 23.16 5.98
CA ASP A 220 0.81 24.61 6.00
C ASP A 220 -0.55 25.35 5.95
N ASP A 221 -1.42 25.00 5.02
CA ASP A 221 -2.73 25.64 4.84
C ASP A 221 -3.65 25.45 6.03
N SER A 222 -3.68 24.23 6.58
CA SER A 222 -4.58 23.89 7.70
C SER A 222 -4.03 24.26 9.07
N ASN A 223 -2.76 24.63 9.19
CA ASN A 223 -2.04 24.74 10.46
C ASN A 223 -2.21 23.48 11.33
N PHE A 224 -2.20 22.30 10.68
CA PHE A 224 -2.50 21.03 11.30
C PHE A 224 -1.49 20.63 12.37
N LEU A 225 -0.20 20.83 12.08
CA LEU A 225 0.88 20.35 12.93
C LEU A 225 1.16 21.32 14.08
N ASP A 226 1.37 20.80 15.29
CA ASP A 226 1.80 21.59 16.43
C ASP A 226 3.20 22.20 16.15
N LYS A 227 3.33 23.51 16.30
CA LYS A 227 4.57 24.26 16.04
C LYS A 227 5.76 23.81 16.89
N LYS A 228 5.51 23.07 17.97
CA LYS A 228 6.55 22.49 18.85
C LYS A 228 7.08 21.15 18.35
N ARG A 229 6.51 20.59 17.28
CA ARG A 229 6.97 19.33 16.72
C ARG A 229 8.38 19.46 16.17
N VAL A 230 9.24 18.56 16.54
CA VAL A 230 10.56 18.41 15.93
C VAL A 230 10.39 17.64 14.63
N LEU A 231 10.98 18.14 13.57
CA LEU A 231 11.01 17.52 12.25
C LEU A 231 12.38 16.89 12.04
N TYR A 232 12.40 15.60 11.74
CA TYR A 232 13.62 14.83 11.50
C TYR A 232 13.75 14.59 10.00
N ALA A 233 14.85 15.04 9.39
CA ALA A 233 15.11 14.82 7.98
C ALA A 233 15.27 13.32 7.67
N LYS A 234 14.66 12.85 6.60
CA LYS A 234 14.74 11.50 6.11
C LYS A 234 14.61 11.48 4.59
N GLU A 235 15.40 10.65 3.93
CA GLU A 235 15.17 10.30 2.53
C GLU A 235 14.23 9.11 2.45
N ALA A 236 13.39 9.07 1.46
CA ALA A 236 12.53 7.94 1.12
C ALA A 236 12.58 7.67 -0.38
N GLU A 237 12.25 6.44 -0.75
CA GLU A 237 12.29 5.98 -2.12
C GLU A 237 10.91 5.47 -2.56
N GLY A 238 10.67 5.64 -3.85
CA GLY A 238 9.45 5.15 -4.48
C GLY A 238 9.54 5.19 -6.00
N VAL A 239 8.41 4.98 -6.63
CA VAL A 239 8.33 5.12 -8.09
C VAL A 239 8.70 6.56 -8.47
N GLY A 240 9.71 6.68 -9.33
CA GLY A 240 10.26 7.98 -9.73
C GLY A 240 11.65 8.28 -9.16
N GLY A 241 12.06 7.67 -8.06
CA GLY A 241 13.38 7.84 -7.44
C GLY A 241 13.32 8.13 -5.95
N LYS A 242 14.21 9.00 -5.50
CA LYS A 242 14.35 9.45 -4.11
C LYS A 242 13.61 10.77 -3.87
N ILE A 243 13.15 10.97 -2.64
CA ILE A 243 12.49 12.19 -2.19
C ILE A 243 12.88 12.52 -0.75
N ASP A 244 13.15 13.80 -0.50
CA ASP A 244 13.37 14.31 0.85
C ASP A 244 12.04 14.44 1.59
N MET A 245 12.03 13.95 2.81
CA MET A 245 10.88 14.01 3.71
C MET A 245 11.30 14.47 5.09
N HIS A 246 10.29 14.82 5.88
CA HIS A 246 10.47 15.05 7.31
C HIS A 246 9.61 14.08 8.10
N MET A 247 10.16 13.50 9.15
CA MET A 247 9.48 12.57 10.03
C MET A 247 9.14 13.23 11.37
N THR A 248 7.94 12.99 11.87
CA THR A 248 7.50 13.42 13.21
C THR A 248 6.38 12.51 13.70
N VAL A 249 5.74 12.86 14.82
CA VAL A 249 4.62 12.10 15.40
C VAL A 249 3.41 12.99 15.56
N ILE A 250 2.22 12.52 15.15
CA ILE A 250 0.95 13.20 15.44
C ILE A 250 0.21 12.49 16.56
N LYS A 251 -0.72 13.21 17.21
CA LYS A 251 -1.46 12.70 18.38
C LYS A 251 -2.37 11.52 18.05
N GLU A 252 -3.04 11.52 16.88
CA GLU A 252 -4.07 10.52 16.58
C GLU A 252 -4.44 10.44 15.11
N ILE A 253 -4.76 9.23 14.65
CA ILE A 253 -5.57 8.96 13.45
C ILE A 253 -6.73 8.04 13.80
N ARG A 254 -7.91 8.28 13.20
CA ARG A 254 -9.07 7.38 13.24
C ARG A 254 -9.52 7.01 11.85
N ILE A 255 -9.68 5.72 11.63
CA ILE A 255 -10.16 5.12 10.40
C ILE A 255 -11.44 4.35 10.76
N GLY A 256 -12.59 4.92 10.47
CA GLY A 256 -13.87 4.38 10.96
C GLY A 256 -13.89 4.24 12.49
N PRO A 257 -14.18 3.04 13.03
CA PRO A 257 -14.18 2.79 14.48
C PRO A 257 -12.77 2.67 15.09
N TYR A 258 -11.75 2.49 14.27
CA TYR A 258 -10.39 2.19 14.72
C TYR A 258 -9.60 3.45 15.02
N ARG A 259 -8.80 3.39 16.07
CA ARG A 259 -8.05 4.55 16.58
C ARG A 259 -6.60 4.17 16.86
N PHE A 260 -5.68 4.97 16.32
CA PHE A 260 -4.25 4.90 16.62
C PHE A 260 -3.78 6.21 17.24
N ARG A 261 -2.91 6.11 18.23
CA ARG A 261 -2.32 7.25 18.93
C ARG A 261 -0.83 7.32 18.69
N ASN A 262 -0.29 8.54 18.76
CA ASN A 262 1.15 8.79 18.60
C ASN A 262 1.68 8.18 17.32
N VAL A 263 1.06 8.55 16.20
CA VAL A 263 1.33 7.93 14.90
C VAL A 263 2.51 8.62 14.22
N PRO A 264 3.57 7.89 13.84
CA PRO A 264 4.63 8.42 13.00
C PRO A 264 4.06 8.91 11.67
N VAL A 265 4.50 10.08 11.23
CA VAL A 265 4.10 10.65 9.95
C VAL A 265 5.31 11.13 9.19
N PHE A 266 5.23 10.99 7.87
CA PHE A 266 6.20 11.50 6.91
C PHE A 266 5.56 12.68 6.19
N ILE A 267 6.25 13.81 6.17
CA ILE A 267 5.82 15.05 5.52
C ILE A 267 6.64 15.19 4.26
N PHE A 268 5.99 15.30 3.12
CA PHE A 268 6.65 15.45 1.84
C PHE A 268 6.15 16.66 1.06
N ASP A 269 7.03 17.24 0.27
CA ASP A 269 6.68 18.26 -0.69
C ASP A 269 6.18 17.59 -1.97
N ASP A 270 4.91 17.75 -2.29
CA ASP A 270 4.26 17.08 -3.42
C ASP A 270 4.51 17.78 -4.76
N THR A 271 5.78 17.94 -5.10
CA THR A 271 6.25 18.65 -6.30
C THR A 271 5.64 18.14 -7.59
N PHE A 272 5.25 16.87 -7.62
CA PHE A 272 4.67 16.21 -8.79
C PHE A 272 3.16 16.07 -8.73
N ASN A 273 2.51 16.65 -7.71
CA ASN A 273 1.06 16.65 -7.54
C ASN A 273 0.45 15.23 -7.44
N LEU A 274 1.14 14.31 -6.75
CA LEU A 274 0.71 12.94 -6.52
C LEU A 274 -0.64 12.89 -5.77
N THR A 275 -0.81 13.72 -4.77
CA THR A 275 -2.04 13.80 -3.97
C THR A 275 -3.12 14.65 -4.62
N SER A 276 -2.76 15.46 -5.63
CA SER A 276 -3.67 16.43 -6.24
C SER A 276 -4.38 17.28 -5.16
N TYR A 277 -3.60 17.77 -4.19
CA TYR A 277 -4.14 18.60 -3.11
C TYR A 277 -4.94 19.80 -3.69
N PRO A 278 -6.11 20.16 -3.16
CA PRO A 278 -6.72 19.70 -1.89
C PRO A 278 -7.57 18.41 -2.00
N TYR A 279 -7.46 17.61 -3.05
CA TYR A 279 -8.26 16.38 -3.19
C TYR A 279 -7.86 15.32 -2.16
N LEU A 280 -6.55 15.04 -1.98
CA LEU A 280 -6.02 14.20 -0.92
C LEU A 280 -5.08 15.01 -0.02
N SER A 281 -5.11 14.72 1.27
CA SER A 281 -4.17 15.28 2.25
C SER A 281 -2.94 14.40 2.45
N GLY A 282 -2.93 13.20 1.87
CA GLY A 282 -1.83 12.27 1.99
C GLY A 282 -2.22 10.82 1.72
N ILE A 283 -1.40 9.90 2.26
CA ILE A 283 -1.50 8.44 2.05
C ILE A 283 -1.50 7.75 3.42
N ILE A 284 -2.43 6.82 3.64
CA ILE A 284 -2.38 5.86 4.74
C ILE A 284 -1.70 4.60 4.22
N GLY A 285 -0.51 4.33 4.75
CA GLY A 285 0.34 3.25 4.30
C GLY A 285 0.15 1.94 5.06
N ASN A 286 0.94 0.97 4.66
CA ASN A 286 0.74 -0.41 5.07
C ASN A 286 1.17 -0.70 6.50
N ASP A 287 2.03 0.11 7.15
CA ASP A 287 2.30 -0.10 8.58
C ASP A 287 1.06 0.16 9.46
N ILE A 288 0.08 0.93 8.98
CA ILE A 288 -1.26 0.99 9.58
C ILE A 288 -2.15 -0.14 9.04
N LEU A 289 -2.18 -0.36 7.71
CA LEU A 289 -3.15 -1.26 7.08
C LEU A 289 -2.88 -2.74 7.40
N ARG A 290 -1.63 -3.16 7.59
CA ARG A 290 -1.24 -4.52 8.01
C ARG A 290 -1.76 -4.92 9.40
N ARG A 291 -2.25 -3.96 10.18
CA ARG A 291 -2.89 -4.18 11.49
C ARG A 291 -4.33 -4.68 11.37
N PHE A 292 -4.77 -4.89 10.13
CA PHE A 292 -6.07 -5.44 9.78
C PHE A 292 -5.92 -6.62 8.84
N ASN A 293 -6.83 -7.59 8.95
CA ASN A 293 -7.12 -8.49 7.86
C ASN A 293 -8.10 -7.76 6.94
N LEU A 294 -7.82 -7.78 5.63
CA LEU A 294 -8.49 -6.95 4.63
C LEU A 294 -9.30 -7.82 3.67
N ILE A 295 -10.51 -7.38 3.30
CA ILE A 295 -11.20 -7.88 2.12
C ILE A 295 -11.44 -6.71 1.17
N LEU A 296 -10.87 -6.81 -0.03
CA LEU A 296 -10.93 -5.79 -1.06
C LEU A 296 -11.87 -6.26 -2.17
N ASN A 297 -13.04 -5.67 -2.27
CA ASN A 297 -14.05 -5.93 -3.30
C ASN A 297 -14.22 -4.68 -4.16
N TYR A 298 -13.40 -4.55 -5.18
CA TYR A 298 -13.41 -3.39 -6.08
C TYR A 298 -14.69 -3.30 -6.90
N ALA A 299 -15.24 -4.43 -7.33
CA ALA A 299 -16.45 -4.47 -8.16
C ALA A 299 -17.66 -3.85 -7.44
N LYS A 300 -17.75 -4.03 -6.12
CA LYS A 300 -18.80 -3.44 -5.29
C LYS A 300 -18.37 -2.16 -4.59
N LYS A 301 -17.12 -1.77 -4.69
CA LYS A 301 -16.52 -0.68 -3.90
C LYS A 301 -16.66 -0.91 -2.40
N GLU A 302 -16.59 -2.16 -1.96
CA GLU A 302 -16.69 -2.57 -0.58
C GLU A 302 -15.33 -3.01 -0.06
N PHE A 303 -14.77 -2.29 0.90
CA PHE A 303 -13.55 -2.67 1.58
C PHE A 303 -13.87 -2.98 3.04
N TYR A 304 -13.35 -4.08 3.54
CA TYR A 304 -13.61 -4.56 4.89
C TYR A 304 -12.32 -4.67 5.67
N LEU A 305 -12.30 -4.06 6.86
CA LEU A 305 -11.16 -4.09 7.79
C LEU A 305 -11.58 -4.82 9.06
N MET A 306 -10.81 -5.81 9.44
CA MET A 306 -10.96 -6.51 10.71
C MET A 306 -9.63 -6.44 11.46
N ALA A 307 -9.64 -5.81 12.65
CA ALA A 307 -8.44 -5.76 13.49
C ALA A 307 -7.87 -7.16 13.71
N ASN A 308 -6.59 -7.32 13.48
CA ASN A 308 -5.87 -8.58 13.62
C ASN A 308 -4.97 -8.58 14.87
N SER A 309 -4.13 -9.61 15.05
CA SER A 309 -3.24 -9.75 16.22
C SER A 309 -2.22 -8.59 16.30
N HIS A 310 -1.92 -7.92 15.20
CA HIS A 310 -0.98 -6.79 15.11
C HIS A 310 -1.62 -5.42 15.37
N TYR A 311 -2.94 -5.36 15.63
CA TYR A 311 -3.63 -4.08 15.84
C TYR A 311 -3.02 -3.24 17.00
N GLY A 312 -2.57 -3.89 18.04
CA GLY A 312 -1.97 -3.28 19.24
C GLY A 312 -0.44 -3.11 19.18
N ASP A 313 0.21 -3.50 18.07
CA ASP A 313 1.67 -3.39 17.96
C ASP A 313 2.12 -1.93 18.10
N GLY A 314 3.28 -1.70 18.73
CA GLY A 314 3.94 -0.40 18.77
C GLY A 314 4.28 0.11 17.37
N PHE A 315 4.39 1.43 17.21
CA PHE A 315 4.99 2.02 16.03
C PHE A 315 6.50 2.12 16.19
N ASP A 316 7.21 2.17 15.07
CA ASP A 316 8.63 2.46 15.07
C ASP A 316 8.85 3.96 15.24
N TYR A 317 9.55 4.34 16.31
CA TYR A 317 9.94 5.71 16.62
C TYR A 317 11.45 5.93 16.51
N ALA A 318 12.17 4.98 15.96
CA ALA A 318 13.62 5.05 15.87
C ALA A 318 14.04 6.06 14.80
N TYR A 319 15.07 6.84 15.13
CA TYR A 319 15.74 7.75 14.22
C TYR A 319 17.25 7.62 14.37
N SER A 320 17.86 6.98 13.41
CA SER A 320 19.32 6.90 13.23
C SER A 320 19.85 7.97 12.29
N GLY A 321 19.03 8.34 11.30
CA GLY A 321 19.36 9.22 10.19
C GLY A 321 20.14 8.54 9.08
N ILE A 322 20.07 7.20 8.97
CA ILE A 322 20.67 6.45 7.85
C ILE A 322 19.62 5.62 7.15
N GLU A 323 19.81 5.46 5.85
CA GLU A 323 19.12 4.47 5.03
C GLU A 323 20.10 3.42 4.50
N LEU A 324 19.65 2.17 4.53
CA LEU A 324 20.44 1.02 4.09
C LEU A 324 19.88 0.46 2.78
N TYR A 325 20.78 0.24 1.82
CA TYR A 325 20.47 -0.35 0.52
C TYR A 325 21.30 -1.62 0.29
N MET A 326 20.75 -2.56 -0.45
CA MET A 326 21.48 -3.69 -0.99
C MET A 326 21.85 -3.37 -2.43
N ILE A 327 23.13 -3.13 -2.70
CA ILE A 327 23.66 -2.80 -4.03
C ILE A 327 24.82 -3.76 -4.32
N ASP A 328 24.77 -4.47 -5.42
CA ASP A 328 25.79 -5.46 -5.87
C ASP A 328 26.19 -6.45 -4.77
N GLY A 329 25.19 -6.90 -3.98
CA GLY A 329 25.41 -7.85 -2.90
C GLY A 329 26.01 -7.27 -1.62
N HIS A 330 26.19 -5.95 -1.55
CA HIS A 330 26.69 -5.23 -0.38
C HIS A 330 25.60 -4.36 0.27
N ILE A 331 25.59 -4.28 1.59
CA ILE A 331 24.75 -3.34 2.33
C ILE A 331 25.51 -2.02 2.42
N ILE A 332 24.93 -0.96 1.85
CA ILE A 332 25.57 0.35 1.73
C ILE A 332 24.73 1.39 2.47
N LEU A 333 25.35 2.35 3.12
CA LEU A 333 24.70 3.59 3.58
C LEU A 333 24.37 4.44 2.36
N GLY A 334 23.10 4.44 1.95
CA GLY A 334 22.67 5.19 0.76
C GLY A 334 22.26 6.63 1.07
N ASP A 335 21.98 6.92 2.34
CA ASP A 335 21.76 8.26 2.85
C ASP A 335 22.24 8.37 4.30
N VAL A 336 22.81 9.52 4.66
CA VAL A 336 23.20 9.89 6.03
C VAL A 336 22.74 11.32 6.31
N ALA A 337 21.57 11.47 6.91
CA ALA A 337 20.94 12.76 7.17
C ALA A 337 21.84 13.68 8.00
N LYS A 338 22.07 14.90 7.53
CA LYS A 338 22.94 15.89 8.18
C LYS A 338 22.47 16.17 9.61
N GLY A 339 23.40 16.13 10.58
CA GLY A 339 23.12 16.37 11.98
C GLY A 339 22.40 15.23 12.70
N SER A 340 22.18 14.10 12.02
CA SER A 340 21.63 12.88 12.61
C SER A 340 22.61 12.22 13.57
N PRO A 341 22.14 11.28 14.43
CA PRO A 341 23.02 10.50 15.31
C PRO A 341 24.16 9.81 14.55
N ALA A 342 23.88 9.23 13.40
CA ALA A 342 24.87 8.53 12.57
C ALA A 342 25.89 9.51 11.94
N ALA A 343 25.42 10.65 11.40
CA ALA A 343 26.30 11.67 10.85
C ALA A 343 27.25 12.24 11.92
N LEU A 344 26.74 12.51 13.13
CA LEU A 344 27.54 13.01 14.25
C LEU A 344 28.55 11.96 14.75
N ALA A 345 28.30 10.68 14.57
CA ALA A 345 29.26 9.61 14.85
C ALA A 345 30.35 9.47 13.78
N GLY A 346 30.20 10.11 12.61
CA GLY A 346 31.17 10.10 11.52
C GLY A 346 30.88 9.12 10.38
N LEU A 347 29.69 8.50 10.37
CA LEU A 347 29.23 7.68 9.24
C LEU A 347 28.96 8.56 8.02
N LYS A 348 29.18 8.03 6.85
CA LYS A 348 29.05 8.72 5.56
C LYS A 348 28.28 7.88 4.56
N GLU A 349 27.64 8.54 3.63
CA GLU A 349 27.10 7.91 2.43
C GLU A 349 28.22 7.16 1.68
N GLY A 350 27.90 5.97 1.16
CA GLY A 350 28.82 5.07 0.50
C GLY A 350 29.57 4.10 1.43
N ASP A 351 29.49 4.25 2.76
CA ASP A 351 30.06 3.24 3.69
C ASP A 351 29.41 1.89 3.45
N ILE A 352 30.24 0.85 3.29
CA ILE A 352 29.77 -0.54 3.16
C ILE A 352 29.62 -1.13 4.55
N VAL A 353 28.41 -1.50 4.94
CA VAL A 353 28.12 -2.07 6.27
C VAL A 353 28.41 -3.57 6.25
N VAL A 354 29.35 -4.01 7.06
CA VAL A 354 29.73 -5.41 7.23
C VAL A 354 29.18 -6.03 8.50
N GLY A 355 28.73 -5.20 9.45
CA GLY A 355 28.13 -5.67 10.68
C GLY A 355 27.38 -4.59 11.45
N ILE A 356 26.39 -5.03 12.24
CA ILE A 356 25.63 -4.21 13.18
C ILE A 356 25.56 -4.94 14.52
N ASN A 357 26.00 -4.28 15.62
CA ASN A 357 26.14 -4.90 16.93
C ASN A 357 26.99 -6.19 16.82
N ASN A 358 26.38 -7.34 17.18
CA ASN A 358 27.02 -8.66 17.10
C ASN A 358 26.59 -9.46 15.84
N ILE A 359 25.88 -8.81 14.90
CA ILE A 359 25.39 -9.44 13.68
C ILE A 359 26.34 -9.09 12.57
N LEU A 360 27.01 -10.09 11.98
CA LEU A 360 27.85 -9.94 10.79
C LEU A 360 27.13 -10.56 9.58
N GLY A 361 27.42 -10.06 8.39
CA GLY A 361 26.92 -10.61 7.12
C GLY A 361 26.14 -9.63 6.27
N GLN A 362 25.33 -10.16 5.34
CA GLN A 362 24.67 -9.39 4.28
C GLN A 362 23.12 -9.50 4.37
N ASN A 363 22.57 -9.51 5.59
CA ASN A 363 21.13 -9.56 5.76
C ASN A 363 20.57 -8.14 6.04
N LEU A 364 20.13 -7.47 4.98
CA LEU A 364 19.60 -6.12 5.05
C LEU A 364 18.43 -5.99 6.03
N GLN A 365 17.51 -6.96 6.06
CA GLN A 365 16.33 -6.90 6.93
C GLN A 365 16.70 -6.99 8.41
N LEU A 366 17.66 -7.83 8.77
CA LEU A 366 18.18 -7.90 10.15
C LEU A 366 18.84 -6.58 10.55
N PHE A 367 19.58 -5.95 9.65
CA PHE A 367 20.25 -4.67 9.92
C PHE A 367 19.21 -3.55 10.09
N LYS A 368 18.22 -3.48 9.21
CA LYS A 368 17.09 -2.53 9.34
C LYS A 368 16.35 -2.73 10.68
N THR A 369 16.10 -3.98 11.07
CA THR A 369 15.44 -4.29 12.37
C THR A 369 16.30 -3.84 13.56
N ALA A 370 17.61 -4.02 13.52
CA ALA A 370 18.50 -3.57 14.58
C ALA A 370 18.50 -2.02 14.74
N LEU A 371 18.25 -1.29 13.67
CA LEU A 371 18.14 0.18 13.68
C LEU A 371 16.78 0.69 14.22
N GLN A 372 15.80 -0.19 14.46
CA GLN A 372 14.50 0.17 15.04
C GLN A 372 14.51 0.22 16.58
N ALA A 373 15.63 -0.07 17.22
CA ALA A 373 15.78 -0.05 18.68
C ALA A 373 15.93 1.39 19.22
N ALA A 374 14.84 2.17 19.24
CA ALA A 374 14.84 3.55 19.69
C ALA A 374 15.36 3.67 21.14
N GLY A 375 16.29 4.60 21.36
CA GLY A 375 16.93 4.83 22.66
C GLY A 375 18.14 3.96 22.97
N GLU A 376 18.38 2.91 22.18
CA GLU A 376 19.52 2.01 22.36
C GLU A 376 20.78 2.52 21.64
N LYS A 377 21.94 2.07 22.11
CA LYS A 377 23.21 2.25 21.41
C LYS A 377 23.35 1.17 20.34
N VAL A 378 23.75 1.58 19.16
CA VAL A 378 24.07 0.69 18.06
C VAL A 378 25.54 0.89 17.65
N LYS A 379 26.20 -0.23 17.35
CA LYS A 379 27.54 -0.29 16.83
C LYS A 379 27.51 -0.75 15.38
N LEU A 380 27.98 0.06 14.45
CA LEU A 380 28.13 -0.27 13.05
C LEU A 380 29.59 -0.52 12.72
N ILE A 381 29.84 -1.61 12.02
CA ILE A 381 31.14 -1.94 11.44
C ILE A 381 31.00 -1.74 9.94
N VAL A 382 31.82 -0.85 9.40
CA VAL A 382 31.77 -0.48 7.97
C VAL A 382 33.15 -0.61 7.34
N THR A 383 33.18 -0.76 6.02
CA THR A 383 34.39 -0.60 5.21
C THR A 383 34.29 0.71 4.44
N ARG A 384 35.29 1.56 4.55
CA ARG A 384 35.44 2.84 3.83
C ARG A 384 36.83 2.89 3.21
N ASP A 385 36.93 3.09 1.90
CA ASP A 385 38.22 3.15 1.16
C ASP A 385 39.12 1.93 1.41
N GLY A 386 38.52 0.77 1.74
CA GLY A 386 39.25 -0.47 2.04
C GLY A 386 39.56 -0.66 3.54
N ASP A 387 39.41 0.35 4.36
CA ASP A 387 39.67 0.29 5.80
C ASP A 387 38.43 -0.12 6.59
N LEU A 388 38.61 -1.02 7.56
CA LEU A 388 37.55 -1.44 8.47
C LEU A 388 37.45 -0.42 9.61
N MET A 389 36.27 0.15 9.81
CA MET A 389 36.00 1.18 10.81
C MET A 389 34.79 0.79 11.67
N GLU A 390 34.82 1.23 12.94
CA GLU A 390 33.75 1.00 13.89
C GLU A 390 33.16 2.33 14.37
N PHE A 391 31.83 2.47 14.30
CA PHE A 391 31.11 3.63 14.76
C PHE A 391 30.03 3.25 15.76
N THR A 392 29.92 3.99 16.85
CA THR A 392 28.89 3.78 17.87
C THR A 392 28.08 5.05 18.06
N PHE A 393 26.76 4.94 18.01
CA PHE A 393 25.86 6.07 18.28
C PHE A 393 24.59 5.58 18.99
N LYS A 394 23.85 6.52 19.56
CA LYS A 394 22.55 6.24 20.18
C LYS A 394 21.44 6.58 19.20
N ILE A 395 20.56 5.61 18.92
CA ILE A 395 19.36 5.82 18.12
C ILE A 395 18.43 6.77 18.89
N LYS A 396 18.03 7.89 18.29
CA LYS A 396 17.06 8.81 18.91
C LYS A 396 15.65 8.24 18.79
N THR A 397 14.77 8.67 19.68
CA THR A 397 13.34 8.53 19.48
C THR A 397 12.78 9.82 18.92
N ILE A 398 11.84 9.71 17.97
CA ILE A 398 11.06 10.84 17.45
C ILE A 398 9.82 11.16 18.29
N PHE A 399 9.55 10.34 19.30
CA PHE A 399 8.43 10.42 20.25
C PHE A 399 8.84 11.00 21.58
#